data_de20e1daecad202ad7f3db47d05bb850
#
_entry.id   de20e1daecad202ad7f3db47d05bb850
#
_cell.length_a   1.000
_cell.length_b   1.000
_cell.length_c   1.000
_cell.angle_alpha   90.00
_cell.angle_beta   90.00
_cell.angle_gamma   90.00
#
_symmetry.space_group_name_H-M   'P 1'
#
loop_
_entity.id
_entity.type
_entity.pdbx_description
1 polymer ?
#
loop_
_entity_poly.entity_id
_entity_poly.type
_entity_poly.pdbx_seq_one_letter_code
_entity_poly.pdbx_strand_id
1 'polypeptide(L)'
;MATRTAKNGAGKTGGRGSGRPAAKTKNAAKKEAAAKTKVAPAPDAAAKVEPADAGWLPARAARPAPKTKAPRPAQAATAATPADLRRRKRPSRDERSAAGKVQRQTVPLEALGAFEPADDRRDPVAILEQQEKDRLRFLVPVRHARMLQNAFGFYRGAPAIMAADLGAGLRTDLEVQLCGDAHLLNFGVYGSPERSLVFDVNDFDETLPGPFEWDVKRLVASLAVAARQNGFSRKKERAIASAGARAYRTFMRRFSELDTLTIWYTQLGVDRILEGIHDPVLRADAAKTAARATSRDSAQAAAKLSTVVDGVRQVTSAPPLIISLRDVPLGLLPQDIVRSLKMNFETYRRSLRQDVKVLVDRYRFDDIALKVVGVGSVGMGCFIGVLTGHDEDDVLFLQVKEAVRSVLEPYLRRSRYKHQGERVVSGQRITQSASDIFLGWSHGPAGGDFYWRQLRDWKGSVDTTTMDVAHLLAYGELCAWTLAKGHARSGDPVAISSYLGKRDRFDVAMADFAQAYADQNEADYSAMQQAAEHGRIEVSEGI
;
A
#
# COMPACT_ATOMS: atom_id res chain seq x y z
N MET A 1 46.04 -1.43 -54.53
CA MET A 1 47.51 -1.46 -54.28
C MET A 1 47.66 -1.95 -52.87
N ALA A 2 47.83 -3.22 -52.64
CA ALA A 2 49.11 -3.92 -52.65
C ALA A 2 49.95 -3.40 -51.46
N THR A 3 50.47 -4.15 -50.50
CA THR A 3 50.84 -5.58 -50.36
C THR A 3 51.40 -5.73 -48.96
N ARG A 4 51.08 -6.83 -48.23
CA ARG A 4 52.03 -7.92 -47.86
C ARG A 4 53.16 -7.51 -46.90
N THR A 5 53.62 -8.23 -45.94
CA THR A 5 53.74 -9.68 -45.55
C THR A 5 54.57 -9.75 -44.28
N ALA A 6 54.23 -10.58 -43.34
CA ALA A 6 54.85 -11.87 -42.97
C ALA A 6 56.23 -11.76 -42.26
N LYS A 7 56.55 -12.46 -41.24
CA LYS A 7 56.76 -13.82 -40.87
C LYS A 7 57.83 -13.95 -39.77
N ASN A 8 57.56 -14.89 -38.87
CA ASN A 8 58.49 -15.92 -38.34
C ASN A 8 59.58 -15.61 -37.31
N GLY A 9 59.66 -16.53 -36.34
CA GLY A 9 60.76 -17.24 -35.83
C GLY A 9 60.61 -17.56 -34.34
N ALA A 10 60.28 -18.66 -33.84
CA ALA A 10 60.84 -20.02 -33.66
C ALA A 10 62.18 -20.08 -32.89
N GLY A 11 62.17 -20.82 -31.77
CA GLY A 11 63.35 -21.31 -31.07
C GLY A 11 62.98 -21.74 -29.64
N LYS A 12 62.66 -22.88 -29.35
CA LYS A 12 63.20 -24.20 -28.97
C LYS A 12 64.44 -24.11 -28.06
N THR A 13 64.35 -24.75 -26.89
CA THR A 13 65.04 -25.88 -26.24
C THR A 13 64.94 -25.70 -24.75
N GLY A 14 64.70 -26.66 -23.84
CA GLY A 14 64.97 -28.09 -23.79
C GLY A 14 65.51 -28.42 -22.41
N GLY A 15 65.12 -29.53 -21.80
CA GLY A 15 65.83 -30.14 -20.68
C GLY A 15 64.93 -30.56 -19.50
N ARG A 16 64.41 -31.70 -19.46
CA ARG A 16 64.70 -33.02 -18.89
C ARG A 16 65.13 -33.06 -17.42
N GLY A 17 64.42 -33.91 -16.64
CA GLY A 17 64.95 -34.70 -15.54
C GLY A 17 63.89 -34.97 -14.45
N SER A 18 63.13 -36.00 -14.52
CA SER A 18 63.21 -37.33 -13.89
C SER A 18 63.01 -37.34 -12.35
N GLY A 19 62.05 -38.14 -11.90
CA GLY A 19 62.16 -38.85 -10.64
C GLY A 19 60.80 -39.11 -9.94
N ARG A 20 60.14 -40.24 -10.28
CA ARG A 20 59.26 -40.95 -9.36
C ARG A 20 60.12 -41.85 -8.47
N PRO A 21 59.72 -42.25 -7.23
CA PRO A 21 58.75 -43.35 -7.16
C PRO A 21 57.73 -43.27 -6.01
N ALA A 22 56.75 -44.14 -6.15
CA ALA A 22 55.69 -44.47 -5.28
C ALA A 22 56.06 -45.10 -3.94
N ALA A 23 55.28 -44.82 -2.88
CA ALA A 23 55.16 -45.76 -1.77
C ALA A 23 53.72 -45.83 -1.31
N LYS A 24 53.22 -47.05 -1.37
CA LYS A 24 51.96 -47.50 -0.77
C LYS A 24 52.06 -47.49 0.77
N THR A 25 51.01 -47.04 1.51
CA THR A 25 50.64 -47.70 2.76
C THR A 25 49.20 -47.39 3.14
N LYS A 26 48.42 -48.40 3.11
CA LYS A 26 47.49 -49.00 4.07
C LYS A 26 46.39 -48.14 4.72
N ASN A 27 45.17 -48.55 4.40
CA ASN A 27 43.93 -48.49 5.15
C ASN A 27 44.11 -48.59 6.68
N ALA A 28 43.49 -47.66 7.38
CA ALA A 28 42.97 -47.88 8.72
C ALA A 28 41.55 -47.26 8.80
N ALA A 29 40.59 -48.15 8.75
CA ALA A 29 39.19 -47.83 9.01
C ALA A 29 39.05 -47.40 10.49
N LYS A 30 38.61 -46.18 10.73
CA LYS A 30 38.06 -45.76 12.03
C LYS A 30 36.58 -45.53 11.86
N LYS A 31 35.81 -46.50 12.36
CA LYS A 31 34.39 -46.38 12.64
C LYS A 31 34.25 -45.28 13.68
N GLU A 32 33.71 -44.17 13.31
CA GLU A 32 33.12 -43.20 14.24
C GLU A 32 31.61 -43.33 14.19
N ALA A 33 31.05 -43.68 15.33
CA ALA A 33 29.63 -43.89 15.57
C ALA A 33 28.85 -42.59 15.28
N ALA A 34 27.91 -42.65 14.35
CA ALA A 34 26.90 -41.63 14.15
C ALA A 34 25.98 -41.61 15.39
N ALA A 35 26.24 -40.72 16.31
CA ALA A 35 25.28 -40.35 17.34
C ALA A 35 24.13 -39.66 16.62
N LYS A 36 23.00 -40.36 16.49
CA LYS A 36 21.71 -39.77 16.10
C LYS A 36 21.28 -38.83 17.22
N THR A 37 21.66 -37.58 17.13
CA THR A 37 21.03 -36.52 17.89
C THR A 37 19.60 -36.40 17.33
N LYS A 38 18.63 -36.92 18.08
CA LYS A 38 17.21 -36.60 17.87
C LYS A 38 17.07 -35.08 18.05
N VAL A 39 16.96 -34.36 16.95
CA VAL A 39 16.48 -33.00 16.96
C VAL A 39 15.01 -33.10 17.41
N ALA A 40 14.72 -32.62 18.59
CA ALA A 40 13.36 -32.44 19.06
C ALA A 40 12.61 -31.57 18.04
N PRO A 41 11.34 -31.87 17.70
CA PRO A 41 10.56 -31.01 16.81
C PRO A 41 10.49 -29.63 17.46
N ALA A 42 10.81 -28.61 16.67
CA ALA A 42 10.60 -27.22 17.07
C ALA A 42 9.17 -27.04 17.58
N PRO A 43 8.96 -26.32 18.69
CA PRO A 43 7.64 -26.12 19.25
C PRO A 43 6.72 -25.51 18.18
N ASP A 44 5.52 -26.03 18.09
CA ASP A 44 4.44 -25.64 17.16
C ASP A 44 4.21 -24.13 17.32
N ALA A 45 4.80 -23.31 16.44
CA ALA A 45 4.70 -21.85 16.45
C ALA A 45 3.27 -21.33 16.15
N ALA A 46 2.31 -22.25 16.10
CA ALA A 46 0.89 -21.95 16.00
C ALA A 46 0.19 -21.83 17.35
N ALA A 47 0.91 -22.05 18.46
CA ALA A 47 0.36 -21.92 19.81
C ALA A 47 0.40 -20.45 20.26
N LYS A 48 -0.79 -19.80 20.23
CA LYS A 48 -1.15 -18.62 21.04
C LYS A 48 -0.04 -17.55 21.16
N VAL A 49 0.30 -16.90 20.06
CA VAL A 49 0.80 -15.54 20.17
C VAL A 49 -0.45 -14.70 20.47
N GLU A 50 -0.73 -14.43 21.75
CA GLU A 50 -1.55 -13.27 22.06
C GLU A 50 -0.84 -12.09 21.40
N PRO A 51 -1.56 -11.20 20.67
CA PRO A 51 -0.92 -10.02 20.12
C PRO A 51 -0.22 -9.35 21.29
N ALA A 52 1.10 -9.29 21.22
CA ALA A 52 1.92 -8.67 22.24
C ALA A 52 1.24 -7.36 22.60
N ASP A 53 1.25 -7.02 23.88
CA ASP A 53 0.78 -5.74 24.39
C ASP A 53 1.75 -4.66 23.86
N ALA A 54 1.79 -4.60 22.52
CA ALA A 54 2.61 -3.67 21.80
C ALA A 54 2.08 -2.30 22.18
N GLY A 55 2.83 -1.55 22.98
CA GLY A 55 2.51 -0.24 23.53
C GLY A 55 2.27 0.86 22.48
N TRP A 56 1.71 0.47 21.33
CA TRP A 56 1.46 1.33 20.16
C TRP A 56 0.26 2.26 20.30
N LEU A 57 -0.60 1.98 21.30
CA LEU A 57 -1.69 2.91 21.61
C LEU A 57 -1.34 3.75 22.83
N PRO A 58 -1.72 5.04 22.85
CA PRO A 58 -1.55 5.87 24.04
C PRO A 58 -2.30 5.25 25.23
N ALA A 59 -1.67 5.29 26.40
CA ALA A 59 -2.30 4.85 27.64
C ALA A 59 -3.61 5.62 27.83
N ARG A 60 -4.66 4.91 28.25
CA ARG A 60 -5.95 5.51 28.58
C ARG A 60 -5.74 6.52 29.70
N ALA A 61 -5.98 7.81 29.43
CA ALA A 61 -6.06 8.80 30.50
C ALA A 61 -7.15 8.36 31.50
N ALA A 62 -6.79 8.26 32.77
CA ALA A 62 -7.72 7.88 33.81
C ALA A 62 -8.93 8.85 33.79
N ARG A 63 -10.12 8.33 33.57
CA ARG A 63 -11.34 9.12 33.62
C ARG A 63 -11.50 9.68 35.03
N PRO A 64 -11.64 10.99 35.21
CA PRO A 64 -12.01 11.53 36.52
C PRO A 64 -13.36 10.96 36.93
N ALA A 65 -13.48 10.54 38.18
CA ALA A 65 -14.73 10.06 38.75
C ALA A 65 -15.86 11.06 38.52
N PRO A 66 -17.09 10.60 38.21
CA PRO A 66 -18.20 11.49 37.98
C PRO A 66 -18.46 12.33 39.23
N LYS A 67 -18.26 13.64 39.15
CA LYS A 67 -18.67 14.58 40.20
C LYS A 67 -20.18 14.57 40.24
N THR A 68 -20.76 14.11 41.35
CA THR A 68 -22.19 14.25 41.62
C THR A 68 -22.53 15.73 41.63
N LYS A 69 -23.33 16.17 40.65
CA LYS A 69 -23.88 17.53 40.59
C LYS A 69 -25.00 17.65 41.64
N ALA A 70 -24.88 18.64 42.51
CA ALA A 70 -26.00 19.15 43.30
C ALA A 70 -27.16 19.61 42.39
N PRO A 71 -28.41 19.44 42.83
CA PRO A 71 -29.56 19.83 42.03
C PRO A 71 -29.57 21.35 41.79
N ARG A 72 -29.58 21.75 40.53
CA ARG A 72 -29.76 23.16 40.12
C ARG A 72 -31.23 23.57 40.27
N PRO A 73 -31.50 24.79 40.73
CA PRO A 73 -32.89 25.30 40.72
C PRO A 73 -33.41 25.42 39.28
N ALA A 74 -34.69 25.10 39.10
CA ALA A 74 -35.38 25.16 37.82
C ALA A 74 -35.30 26.58 37.23
N GLN A 75 -34.59 26.73 36.15
CA GLN A 75 -34.60 27.93 35.32
C GLN A 75 -35.71 27.82 34.25
N ALA A 76 -36.43 28.89 34.08
CA ALA A 76 -37.49 29.05 33.08
C ALA A 76 -36.98 28.65 31.68
N ALA A 77 -37.80 27.92 30.93
CA ALA A 77 -37.55 27.49 29.57
C ALA A 77 -37.29 28.70 28.66
N THR A 78 -36.04 28.96 28.34
CA THR A 78 -35.64 29.87 27.25
C THR A 78 -35.94 29.21 25.91
N ALA A 79 -36.55 29.92 24.99
CA ALA A 79 -36.85 29.46 23.64
C ALA A 79 -35.56 28.90 22.97
N ALA A 80 -35.63 27.68 22.42
CA ALA A 80 -34.53 27.02 21.75
C ALA A 80 -34.00 27.89 20.60
N THR A 81 -32.69 28.14 20.58
CA THR A 81 -32.05 28.89 19.50
C THR A 81 -31.98 28.04 18.23
N PRO A 82 -31.89 28.63 17.01
CA PRO A 82 -31.67 27.88 15.77
C PRO A 82 -30.46 26.97 15.78
N ALA A 83 -29.46 27.23 16.65
CA ALA A 83 -28.28 26.39 16.87
C ALA A 83 -28.62 25.09 17.62
N ASP A 84 -29.60 25.11 18.52
CA ASP A 84 -30.06 23.92 19.26
C ASP A 84 -30.84 22.94 18.37
N LEU A 85 -31.53 23.45 17.33
CA LEU A 85 -32.23 22.65 16.34
C LEU A 85 -31.28 21.89 15.37
N ARG A 86 -30.02 22.28 15.29
CA ARG A 86 -29.00 21.63 14.43
C ARG A 86 -28.20 20.55 15.12
N ARG A 87 -28.29 20.40 16.44
CA ARG A 87 -27.64 19.30 17.16
C ARG A 87 -28.45 18.02 16.98
N ARG A 88 -28.19 17.27 15.91
CA ARG A 88 -28.59 15.86 15.85
C ARG A 88 -28.03 15.20 17.11
N LYS A 89 -28.87 14.67 17.96
CA LYS A 89 -28.50 13.90 19.15
C LYS A 89 -27.61 12.76 18.66
N ARG A 90 -26.30 12.81 19.00
CA ARG A 90 -25.42 11.71 18.65
C ARG A 90 -25.84 10.47 19.43
N PRO A 91 -25.90 9.28 18.78
CA PRO A 91 -26.20 8.05 19.48
C PRO A 91 -25.24 7.82 20.66
N SER A 92 -25.77 7.35 21.76
CA SER A 92 -24.98 6.94 22.93
C SER A 92 -24.05 5.77 22.57
N ARG A 93 -23.07 5.50 23.43
CA ARG A 93 -22.19 4.34 23.25
C ARG A 93 -22.97 3.02 23.18
N ASP A 94 -24.03 2.91 24.01
CA ASP A 94 -24.86 1.70 24.06
C ASP A 94 -25.70 1.55 22.79
N GLU A 95 -26.30 2.63 22.27
CA GLU A 95 -27.02 2.62 21.00
C GLU A 95 -26.11 2.24 19.83
N ARG A 96 -24.88 2.76 19.78
CA ARG A 96 -23.87 2.41 18.77
C ARG A 96 -23.45 0.94 18.90
N SER A 97 -23.24 0.45 20.11
CA SER A 97 -22.93 -0.96 20.38
C SER A 97 -24.09 -1.88 19.97
N ALA A 98 -25.33 -1.49 20.24
CA ALA A 98 -26.51 -2.23 19.82
C ALA A 98 -26.60 -2.31 18.30
N ALA A 99 -26.37 -1.20 17.59
CA ALA A 99 -26.36 -1.15 16.12
C ALA A 99 -25.36 -2.17 15.52
N GLY A 100 -24.13 -2.24 16.05
CA GLY A 100 -23.16 -3.24 15.61
C GLY A 100 -23.59 -4.68 15.88
N LYS A 101 -24.29 -4.94 17.00
CA LYS A 101 -24.83 -6.28 17.30
C LYS A 101 -25.98 -6.66 16.38
N VAL A 102 -26.86 -5.71 16.05
CA VAL A 102 -27.96 -5.90 15.09
C VAL A 102 -27.39 -6.23 13.72
N GLN A 103 -26.37 -5.50 13.27
CA GLN A 103 -25.71 -5.75 12.00
C GLN A 103 -25.18 -7.19 11.88
N ARG A 104 -24.75 -7.81 13.00
CA ARG A 104 -24.33 -9.21 13.03
C ARG A 104 -25.47 -10.21 12.80
N GLN A 105 -26.69 -9.82 13.08
CA GLN A 105 -27.88 -10.67 12.78
C GLN A 105 -28.18 -10.65 11.29
N THR A 106 -27.99 -9.49 10.64
CA THR A 106 -28.21 -9.33 9.19
C THR A 106 -27.07 -9.95 8.39
N VAL A 107 -25.84 -9.72 8.81
CA VAL A 107 -24.62 -10.28 8.19
C VAL A 107 -23.84 -11.04 9.24
N PRO A 108 -24.05 -12.35 9.40
CA PRO A 108 -23.28 -13.20 10.32
C PRO A 108 -21.79 -13.17 9.98
N LEU A 109 -20.92 -13.25 11.00
CA LEU A 109 -19.46 -13.18 10.80
C LEU A 109 -18.97 -14.28 9.86
N GLU A 110 -19.55 -15.48 9.97
CA GLU A 110 -19.21 -16.64 9.15
C GLU A 110 -19.54 -16.42 7.66
N ALA A 111 -20.61 -15.69 7.39
CA ALA A 111 -21.00 -15.38 6.01
C ALA A 111 -19.98 -14.46 5.30
N LEU A 112 -19.20 -13.68 6.06
CA LEU A 112 -18.10 -12.92 5.47
C LEU A 112 -16.93 -13.80 5.00
N GLY A 113 -16.81 -15.00 5.57
CA GLY A 113 -15.77 -15.98 5.20
C GLY A 113 -16.08 -16.77 3.94
N ALA A 114 -17.35 -16.83 3.56
CA ALA A 114 -17.76 -17.53 2.36
C ALA A 114 -17.32 -16.74 1.11
N PHE A 115 -16.64 -17.42 0.22
CA PHE A 115 -16.37 -16.95 -1.12
C PHE A 115 -16.48 -18.11 -2.10
N GLU A 116 -17.47 -18.02 -2.95
CA GLU A 116 -17.67 -18.90 -4.09
C GLU A 116 -17.89 -17.98 -5.30
N PRO A 117 -17.11 -18.16 -6.38
CA PRO A 117 -17.34 -17.38 -7.60
C PRO A 117 -18.73 -17.65 -8.14
N ALA A 118 -19.48 -16.62 -8.49
CA ALA A 118 -20.81 -16.75 -9.07
C ALA A 118 -20.71 -17.44 -10.45
N ASP A 119 -21.75 -18.19 -10.83
CA ASP A 119 -21.80 -18.89 -12.13
C ASP A 119 -21.65 -17.91 -13.32
N ASP A 120 -22.13 -16.68 -13.16
CA ASP A 120 -22.04 -15.58 -14.14
C ASP A 120 -20.86 -14.62 -13.87
N ARG A 121 -19.88 -15.04 -13.07
CA ARG A 121 -18.69 -14.25 -12.77
C ARG A 121 -17.99 -13.84 -14.07
N ARG A 122 -17.80 -12.53 -14.22
CA ARG A 122 -17.16 -11.97 -15.40
C ARG A 122 -15.74 -12.50 -15.57
N ASP A 123 -15.34 -12.73 -16.81
CA ASP A 123 -13.95 -13.06 -17.17
C ASP A 123 -12.99 -12.01 -16.61
N PRO A 124 -11.99 -12.41 -15.78
CA PRO A 124 -11.04 -11.49 -15.16
C PRO A 124 -10.23 -10.71 -16.20
N VAL A 125 -9.88 -11.33 -17.33
CA VAL A 125 -9.15 -10.64 -18.40
C VAL A 125 -10.02 -9.57 -19.06
N ALA A 126 -11.30 -9.83 -19.28
CA ALA A 126 -12.23 -8.84 -19.83
C ALA A 126 -12.45 -7.63 -18.90
N ILE A 127 -12.38 -7.84 -17.57
CA ILE A 127 -12.40 -6.72 -16.60
C ILE A 127 -11.16 -5.84 -16.75
N LEU A 128 -9.98 -6.44 -16.94
CA LEU A 128 -8.73 -5.71 -17.16
C LEU A 128 -8.75 -4.96 -18.49
N GLU A 129 -9.15 -5.61 -19.58
CA GLU A 129 -9.31 -5.00 -20.91
C GLU A 129 -10.28 -3.80 -20.88
N GLN A 130 -11.33 -3.89 -20.07
CA GLN A 130 -12.26 -2.76 -19.90
C GLN A 130 -11.59 -1.55 -19.24
N GLN A 131 -10.74 -1.77 -18.22
CA GLN A 131 -9.97 -0.71 -17.57
C GLN A 131 -8.89 -0.11 -18.47
N GLU A 132 -8.39 -0.88 -19.42
CA GLU A 132 -7.30 -0.49 -20.32
C GLU A 132 -7.73 0.47 -21.43
N LYS A 133 -9.04 0.58 -21.68
CA LYS A 133 -9.58 1.53 -22.67
C LYS A 133 -9.23 2.98 -22.37
N ASP A 134 -9.10 3.30 -21.07
CA ASP A 134 -8.79 4.64 -20.59
C ASP A 134 -7.30 4.83 -20.26
N ARG A 135 -6.43 3.83 -20.58
CA ARG A 135 -4.99 3.89 -20.31
C ARG A 135 -4.19 4.29 -21.54
N LEU A 136 -2.98 4.78 -21.31
CA LEU A 136 -1.99 5.02 -22.36
C LEU A 136 -1.62 3.67 -23.01
N ARG A 137 -2.05 3.47 -24.24
CA ARG A 137 -1.97 2.17 -24.95
C ARG A 137 -0.57 1.57 -24.97
N PHE A 138 0.46 2.39 -25.18
CA PHE A 138 1.86 1.93 -25.24
C PHE A 138 2.40 1.42 -23.89
N LEU A 139 1.72 1.70 -22.76
CA LEU A 139 2.07 1.22 -21.43
C LEU A 139 1.25 0.00 -20.99
N VAL A 140 0.21 -0.37 -21.72
CA VAL A 140 -0.61 -1.55 -21.39
C VAL A 140 0.23 -2.83 -21.41
N PRO A 141 1.09 -3.10 -22.41
CA PRO A 141 1.97 -4.28 -22.40
C PRO A 141 2.95 -4.32 -21.22
N VAL A 142 3.41 -3.15 -20.78
CA VAL A 142 4.27 -3.00 -19.58
C VAL A 142 3.50 -3.38 -18.31
N ARG A 143 2.22 -2.99 -18.21
CA ARG A 143 1.33 -3.38 -17.12
C ARG A 143 1.16 -4.89 -17.07
N HIS A 144 0.87 -5.50 -18.22
CA HIS A 144 0.72 -6.95 -18.34
C HIS A 144 1.99 -7.69 -17.92
N ALA A 145 3.17 -7.25 -18.38
CA ALA A 145 4.44 -7.84 -17.98
C ALA A 145 4.65 -7.81 -16.46
N ARG A 146 4.31 -6.69 -15.79
CA ARG A 146 4.41 -6.59 -14.33
C ARG A 146 3.38 -7.44 -13.59
N MET A 147 2.18 -7.58 -14.11
CA MET A 147 1.15 -8.44 -13.53
C MET A 147 1.50 -9.92 -13.70
N LEU A 148 2.12 -10.28 -14.81
CA LEU A 148 2.52 -11.65 -15.12
C LEU A 148 3.82 -12.11 -14.43
N GLN A 149 4.53 -11.24 -13.71
CA GLN A 149 5.71 -11.64 -12.95
C GLN A 149 5.42 -12.73 -11.93
N ASN A 150 4.29 -12.67 -11.24
CA ASN A 150 3.83 -13.66 -10.27
C ASN A 150 2.39 -13.38 -9.83
N ALA A 151 1.79 -14.35 -9.09
CA ALA A 151 0.41 -14.23 -8.60
C ALA A 151 0.17 -13.02 -7.67
N PHE A 152 1.18 -12.59 -6.90
CA PHE A 152 1.07 -11.38 -6.08
C PHE A 152 1.14 -10.10 -6.91
N GLY A 153 1.94 -10.08 -7.99
CA GLY A 153 1.97 -9.01 -8.99
C GLY A 153 0.61 -8.85 -9.67
N PHE A 154 0.00 -9.96 -10.07
CA PHE A 154 -1.37 -9.99 -10.60
C PHE A 154 -2.37 -9.44 -9.59
N TYR A 155 -2.36 -9.93 -8.35
CA TYR A 155 -3.23 -9.45 -7.27
C TYR A 155 -3.19 -7.93 -7.11
N ARG A 156 -2.00 -7.35 -7.11
CA ARG A 156 -1.80 -5.89 -7.02
C ARG A 156 -2.36 -5.11 -8.21
N GLY A 157 -2.37 -5.70 -9.39
CA GLY A 157 -2.91 -5.09 -10.61
C GLY A 157 -4.42 -5.23 -10.78
N ALA A 158 -5.07 -6.04 -9.92
CA ALA A 158 -6.43 -6.52 -10.09
C ALA A 158 -7.46 -6.04 -9.02
N PRO A 159 -7.41 -4.80 -8.51
CA PRO A 159 -8.42 -4.34 -7.53
C PRO A 159 -9.84 -4.35 -8.11
N ALA A 160 -10.02 -4.13 -9.41
CA ALA A 160 -11.33 -4.14 -10.06
C ALA A 160 -11.98 -5.53 -10.08
N ILE A 161 -11.18 -6.59 -10.22
CA ILE A 161 -11.67 -7.97 -10.18
C ILE A 161 -12.23 -8.25 -8.78
N MET A 162 -11.44 -7.94 -7.73
CA MET A 162 -11.90 -8.13 -6.36
C MET A 162 -13.09 -7.24 -6.00
N ALA A 163 -13.16 -6.02 -6.53
CA ALA A 163 -14.32 -5.15 -6.34
C ALA A 163 -15.59 -5.75 -6.93
N ALA A 164 -15.51 -6.39 -8.10
CA ALA A 164 -16.63 -7.10 -8.73
C ALA A 164 -17.07 -8.28 -7.86
N ASP A 165 -16.13 -9.10 -7.39
CA ASP A 165 -16.40 -10.27 -6.54
C ASP A 165 -17.04 -9.85 -5.19
N LEU A 166 -16.49 -8.82 -4.54
CA LEU A 166 -17.04 -8.31 -3.28
C LEU A 166 -18.41 -7.64 -3.47
N GLY A 167 -18.64 -7.03 -4.63
CA GLY A 167 -19.90 -6.40 -4.99
C GLY A 167 -21.06 -7.37 -5.15
N ALA A 168 -20.78 -8.62 -5.51
CA ALA A 168 -21.75 -9.72 -5.60
C ALA A 168 -22.06 -10.36 -4.23
N GLY A 169 -21.18 -10.16 -3.24
CA GLY A 169 -21.29 -10.81 -1.93
C GLY A 169 -22.09 -10.02 -0.88
N LEU A 170 -22.29 -10.66 0.27
CA LEU A 170 -22.87 -10.00 1.45
C LEU A 170 -21.91 -8.94 2.00
N ARG A 171 -22.48 -7.83 2.47
CA ARG A 171 -21.73 -6.71 3.06
C ARG A 171 -22.49 -6.09 4.23
N THR A 172 -21.73 -5.49 5.15
CA THR A 172 -22.29 -4.73 6.26
C THR A 172 -22.66 -3.30 5.86
N ASP A 173 -23.48 -2.62 6.68
CA ASP A 173 -23.74 -1.18 6.58
C ASP A 173 -22.76 -0.36 7.45
N LEU A 174 -21.69 -0.98 7.94
CA LEU A 174 -20.68 -0.32 8.77
C LEU A 174 -19.67 0.40 7.88
N GLU A 175 -20.06 1.57 7.40
CA GLU A 175 -19.26 2.37 6.46
C GLU A 175 -18.07 3.05 7.14
N VAL A 176 -16.95 3.06 6.44
CA VAL A 176 -15.70 3.78 6.73
C VAL A 176 -15.19 4.46 5.46
N GLN A 177 -14.19 5.32 5.57
CA GLN A 177 -13.40 5.71 4.41
C GLN A 177 -12.42 4.58 4.10
N LEU A 178 -12.69 3.79 3.08
CA LEU A 178 -11.78 2.76 2.59
C LEU A 178 -10.53 3.40 1.98
N CYS A 179 -9.36 2.76 2.09
CA CYS A 179 -8.26 3.06 1.18
C CYS A 179 -8.53 2.46 -0.22
N GLY A 180 -9.32 1.39 -0.27
CA GLY A 180 -9.90 0.77 -1.46
C GLY A 180 -9.01 -0.25 -2.15
N ASP A 181 -7.71 -0.28 -1.83
CA ASP A 181 -6.75 -1.27 -2.31
C ASP A 181 -5.75 -1.64 -1.21
N ALA A 182 -6.24 -2.22 -0.11
CA ALA A 182 -5.49 -2.49 1.12
C ALA A 182 -4.52 -3.68 0.99
N HIS A 183 -3.80 -3.85 -0.13
CA HIS A 183 -2.78 -4.89 -0.23
C HIS A 183 -1.48 -4.51 0.48
N LEU A 184 -0.65 -5.48 0.87
CA LEU A 184 0.55 -5.31 1.71
C LEU A 184 1.49 -4.20 1.25
N LEU A 185 1.73 -4.03 -0.06
CA LEU A 185 2.67 -3.04 -0.56
C LEU A 185 2.09 -1.61 -0.66
N ASN A 186 0.81 -1.43 -0.29
CA ASN A 186 0.21 -0.10 -0.13
C ASN A 186 0.36 0.45 1.30
N PHE A 187 1.08 -0.26 2.15
CA PHE A 187 1.52 0.23 3.47
C PHE A 187 3.03 0.48 3.45
N GLY A 188 3.50 1.39 4.28
CA GLY A 188 4.92 1.65 4.39
C GLY A 188 5.23 2.90 5.21
N VAL A 189 6.51 3.23 5.27
CA VAL A 189 7.01 4.37 6.02
C VAL A 189 7.19 5.59 5.12
N TYR A 190 6.98 6.78 5.69
CA TYR A 190 7.27 8.06 5.06
C TYR A 190 7.52 9.15 6.12
N GLY A 191 8.11 10.28 5.72
CA GLY A 191 8.31 11.43 6.59
C GLY A 191 7.01 12.20 6.82
N SER A 192 6.67 12.44 8.09
CA SER A 192 5.60 13.37 8.43
C SER A 192 6.02 14.83 8.21
N PRO A 193 5.08 15.80 8.15
CA PRO A 193 5.41 17.23 8.10
C PRO A 193 6.28 17.68 9.28
N GLU A 194 6.15 17.04 10.44
CA GLU A 194 6.94 17.30 11.65
C GLU A 194 8.31 16.59 11.62
N ARG A 195 8.68 16.00 10.47
CA ARG A 195 9.96 15.29 10.25
C ARG A 195 10.18 14.09 11.15
N SER A 196 9.09 13.37 11.45
CA SER A 196 9.12 12.05 12.09
C SER A 196 8.82 10.96 11.08
N LEU A 197 9.50 9.83 11.15
CA LEU A 197 9.22 8.68 10.29
C LEU A 197 7.99 7.94 10.82
N VAL A 198 6.93 7.85 10.01
CA VAL A 198 5.66 7.21 10.37
C VAL A 198 5.31 6.09 9.42
N PHE A 199 4.58 5.09 9.92
CA PHE A 199 4.03 3.99 9.13
C PHE A 199 2.53 4.20 8.90
N ASP A 200 2.10 4.22 7.64
CA ASP A 200 0.67 4.37 7.28
C ASP A 200 0.39 3.82 5.86
N VAL A 201 -0.86 3.93 5.43
CA VAL A 201 -1.27 3.65 4.04
C VAL A 201 -0.66 4.70 3.10
N ASN A 202 -0.13 4.28 1.97
CA ASN A 202 0.62 5.11 1.02
C ASN A 202 -0.09 5.37 -0.31
N ASP A 203 -1.14 4.62 -0.62
CA ASP A 203 -1.90 4.76 -1.87
C ASP A 203 -3.41 4.82 -1.61
N PHE A 204 -4.06 5.79 -2.23
CA PHE A 204 -5.47 6.11 -2.06
C PHE A 204 -6.19 6.30 -3.40
N ASP A 205 -5.65 5.77 -4.49
CA ASP A 205 -6.25 5.92 -5.83
C ASP A 205 -7.69 5.39 -5.85
N GLU A 206 -7.98 4.34 -5.08
CA GLU A 206 -9.29 3.69 -5.02
C GLU A 206 -10.15 4.12 -3.81
N THR A 207 -9.70 5.08 -3.00
CA THR A 207 -10.39 5.47 -1.75
C THR A 207 -11.85 5.89 -1.99
N LEU A 208 -12.76 5.32 -1.21
CA LEU A 208 -14.20 5.58 -1.29
C LEU A 208 -14.88 5.23 0.06
N PRO A 209 -15.97 5.87 0.48
CA PRO A 209 -16.79 5.36 1.57
C PRO A 209 -17.39 3.99 1.23
N GLY A 210 -17.25 3.03 2.15
CA GLY A 210 -17.79 1.69 1.96
C GLY A 210 -17.66 0.80 3.20
N PRO A 211 -18.11 -0.47 3.11
CA PRO A 211 -18.11 -1.41 4.23
C PRO A 211 -16.67 -1.76 4.65
N PHE A 212 -16.40 -1.64 5.95
CA PHE A 212 -15.05 -1.79 6.50
C PHE A 212 -14.37 -3.11 6.13
N GLU A 213 -15.15 -4.18 5.99
CA GLU A 213 -14.64 -5.51 5.68
C GLU A 213 -14.04 -5.63 4.28
N TRP A 214 -14.31 -4.73 3.35
CA TRP A 214 -13.73 -4.78 2.02
C TRP A 214 -12.21 -4.56 2.06
N ASP A 215 -11.76 -3.56 2.80
CA ASP A 215 -10.31 -3.36 3.00
C ASP A 215 -9.68 -4.50 3.82
N VAL A 216 -10.39 -5.01 4.85
CA VAL A 216 -9.88 -6.14 5.64
C VAL A 216 -9.73 -7.39 4.78
N LYS A 217 -10.72 -7.70 3.94
CA LYS A 217 -10.66 -8.82 2.98
C LYS A 217 -9.49 -8.64 2.00
N ARG A 218 -9.28 -7.42 1.50
CA ARG A 218 -8.15 -7.11 0.61
C ARG A 218 -6.81 -7.33 1.31
N LEU A 219 -6.68 -6.94 2.59
CA LEU A 219 -5.48 -7.15 3.38
C LEU A 219 -5.21 -8.63 3.65
N VAL A 220 -6.20 -9.38 4.18
CA VAL A 220 -5.97 -10.79 4.56
C VAL A 220 -5.74 -11.69 3.34
N ALA A 221 -6.41 -11.43 2.22
CA ALA A 221 -6.14 -12.13 0.98
C ALA A 221 -4.73 -11.82 0.46
N SER A 222 -4.25 -10.56 0.56
CA SER A 222 -2.87 -10.23 0.19
C SER A 222 -1.83 -10.93 1.07
N LEU A 223 -2.13 -11.16 2.35
CA LEU A 223 -1.30 -11.96 3.26
C LEU A 223 -1.24 -13.42 2.83
N ALA A 224 -2.37 -14.00 2.45
CA ALA A 224 -2.44 -15.39 1.98
C ALA A 224 -1.68 -15.58 0.65
N VAL A 225 -1.90 -14.68 -0.32
CA VAL A 225 -1.20 -14.73 -1.62
C VAL A 225 0.31 -14.55 -1.45
N ALA A 226 0.77 -13.63 -0.60
CA ALA A 226 2.19 -13.45 -0.32
C ALA A 226 2.79 -14.67 0.40
N ALA A 227 2.09 -15.25 1.38
CA ALA A 227 2.53 -16.45 2.08
C ALA A 227 2.67 -17.64 1.13
N ARG A 228 1.73 -17.82 0.22
CA ARG A 228 1.74 -18.86 -0.81
C ARG A 228 2.89 -18.67 -1.80
N GLN A 229 3.12 -17.45 -2.27
CA GLN A 229 4.24 -17.12 -3.15
C GLN A 229 5.60 -17.42 -2.49
N ASN A 230 5.71 -17.21 -1.16
CA ASN A 230 6.92 -17.55 -0.40
C ASN A 230 7.03 -19.06 -0.07
N GLY A 231 6.17 -19.91 -0.64
CA GLY A 231 6.22 -21.35 -0.50
C GLY A 231 5.73 -21.87 0.87
N PHE A 232 4.95 -21.11 1.61
CA PHE A 232 4.45 -21.56 2.91
C PHE A 232 3.28 -22.54 2.73
N SER A 233 3.18 -23.49 3.68
CA SER A 233 2.08 -24.44 3.68
C SER A 233 0.73 -23.75 3.92
N ARG A 234 -0.34 -24.35 3.43
CA ARG A 234 -1.71 -23.84 3.64
C ARG A 234 -2.06 -23.60 5.12
N LYS A 235 -1.50 -24.41 6.03
CA LYS A 235 -1.64 -24.18 7.48
C LYS A 235 -0.98 -22.86 7.92
N LYS A 236 0.21 -22.56 7.43
CA LYS A 236 0.93 -21.29 7.72
C LYS A 236 0.24 -20.11 7.05
N GLU A 237 -0.16 -20.24 5.79
CA GLU A 237 -0.94 -19.25 5.05
C GLU A 237 -2.20 -18.84 5.84
N ARG A 238 -3.01 -19.82 6.27
CA ARG A 238 -4.19 -19.61 7.09
C ARG A 238 -3.88 -18.91 8.42
N ALA A 239 -2.81 -19.33 9.10
CA ALA A 239 -2.40 -18.74 10.38
C ALA A 239 -2.01 -17.27 10.24
N ILE A 240 -1.30 -16.91 9.16
CA ILE A 240 -0.89 -15.53 8.85
C ILE A 240 -2.12 -14.66 8.57
N ALA A 241 -3.04 -15.11 7.72
CA ALA A 241 -4.27 -14.38 7.41
C ALA A 241 -5.15 -14.19 8.67
N SER A 242 -5.32 -15.25 9.48
CA SER A 242 -6.05 -15.19 10.75
C SER A 242 -5.41 -14.22 11.75
N ALA A 243 -4.07 -14.16 11.81
CA ALA A 243 -3.36 -13.23 12.68
C ALA A 243 -3.61 -11.77 12.26
N GLY A 244 -3.58 -11.46 10.97
CA GLY A 244 -3.93 -10.14 10.46
C GLY A 244 -5.35 -9.72 10.82
N ALA A 245 -6.34 -10.60 10.63
CA ALA A 245 -7.73 -10.36 11.02
C ALA A 245 -7.89 -10.16 12.53
N ARG A 246 -7.23 -10.97 13.34
CA ARG A 246 -7.21 -10.86 14.80
C ARG A 246 -6.61 -9.52 15.25
N ALA A 247 -5.52 -9.11 14.64
CA ALA A 247 -4.89 -7.83 14.90
C ALA A 247 -5.87 -6.68 14.62
N TYR A 248 -6.51 -6.65 13.45
CA TYR A 248 -7.53 -5.66 13.12
C TYR A 248 -8.66 -5.61 14.16
N ARG A 249 -9.24 -6.77 14.51
CA ARG A 249 -10.31 -6.87 15.52
C ARG A 249 -9.86 -6.37 16.88
N THR A 250 -8.65 -6.72 17.30
CA THR A 250 -8.09 -6.33 18.60
C THR A 250 -7.86 -4.82 18.65
N PHE A 251 -7.27 -4.24 17.61
CA PHE A 251 -7.01 -2.81 17.55
C PHE A 251 -8.29 -2.00 17.39
N MET A 252 -9.25 -2.46 16.61
CA MET A 252 -10.56 -1.80 16.51
C MET A 252 -11.26 -1.74 17.86
N ARG A 253 -11.17 -2.79 18.69
CA ARG A 253 -11.69 -2.77 20.04
C ARG A 253 -10.98 -1.73 20.92
N ARG A 254 -9.65 -1.67 20.87
CA ARG A 254 -8.87 -0.65 21.58
C ARG A 254 -9.25 0.76 21.14
N PHE A 255 -9.35 1.01 19.83
CA PHE A 255 -9.82 2.30 19.31
C PHE A 255 -11.24 2.64 19.75
N SER A 256 -12.13 1.65 19.87
CA SER A 256 -13.49 1.90 20.36
C SER A 256 -13.54 2.40 21.82
N GLU A 257 -12.47 2.25 22.59
CA GLU A 257 -12.36 2.71 23.98
C GLU A 257 -11.79 4.12 24.11
N LEU A 258 -11.17 4.64 23.06
CA LEU A 258 -10.57 5.98 23.04
C LEU A 258 -11.60 7.06 22.70
N ASP A 259 -11.30 8.30 23.06
CA ASP A 259 -12.03 9.47 22.61
C ASP A 259 -11.66 9.85 21.16
N THR A 260 -12.52 10.64 20.54
CA THR A 260 -12.41 11.02 19.13
C THR A 260 -11.10 11.76 18.81
N LEU A 261 -10.65 12.67 19.69
CA LEU A 261 -9.42 13.43 19.46
C LEU A 261 -8.19 12.55 19.58
N THR A 262 -8.16 11.66 20.57
CA THR A 262 -7.08 10.68 20.72
C THR A 262 -6.98 9.78 19.49
N ILE A 263 -8.11 9.26 18.96
CA ILE A 263 -8.10 8.50 17.70
C ILE A 263 -7.56 9.36 16.56
N TRP A 264 -8.01 10.62 16.47
CA TRP A 264 -7.64 11.52 15.37
C TRP A 264 -6.15 11.81 15.31
N TYR A 265 -5.50 11.99 16.46
CA TYR A 265 -4.06 12.29 16.55
C TYR A 265 -3.17 11.05 16.66
N THR A 266 -3.75 9.87 16.84
CA THR A 266 -2.97 8.64 16.94
C THR A 266 -2.23 8.38 15.64
N GLN A 267 -0.90 8.24 15.72
CA GLN A 267 -0.01 7.89 14.62
C GLN A 267 0.96 6.80 15.06
N LEU A 268 1.48 6.05 14.11
CA LEU A 268 2.44 4.97 14.34
C LEU A 268 3.83 5.42 13.91
N GLY A 269 4.57 6.00 14.86
CA GLY A 269 5.98 6.36 14.68
C GLY A 269 6.87 5.12 14.62
N VAL A 270 7.88 5.16 13.75
CA VAL A 270 8.81 4.03 13.57
C VAL A 270 9.58 3.73 14.85
N ASP A 271 9.94 4.72 15.65
CA ASP A 271 10.62 4.51 16.93
C ASP A 271 9.79 3.62 17.87
N ARG A 272 8.49 3.88 17.96
CA ARG A 272 7.55 3.03 18.73
C ARG A 272 7.42 1.62 18.17
N ILE A 273 7.46 1.47 16.83
CA ILE A 273 7.48 0.15 16.20
C ILE A 273 8.72 -0.62 16.66
N LEU A 274 9.89 0.01 16.57
CA LEU A 274 11.17 -0.60 16.96
C LEU A 274 11.22 -0.95 18.45
N GLU A 275 10.66 -0.13 19.33
CA GLU A 275 10.52 -0.41 20.75
C GLU A 275 9.62 -1.63 21.02
N GLY A 276 8.55 -1.79 20.26
CA GLY A 276 7.59 -2.90 20.40
C GLY A 276 8.05 -4.23 19.80
N ILE A 277 9.10 -4.25 18.98
CA ILE A 277 9.65 -5.49 18.41
C ILE A 277 10.66 -6.09 19.39
N HIS A 278 10.29 -7.21 20.01
CA HIS A 278 11.16 -7.93 20.95
C HIS A 278 12.14 -8.88 20.28
N ASP A 279 11.79 -9.43 19.12
CA ASP A 279 12.69 -10.28 18.33
C ASP A 279 13.84 -9.44 17.75
N PRO A 280 15.11 -9.79 18.07
CA PRO A 280 16.27 -8.99 17.66
C PRO A 280 16.48 -8.98 16.13
N VAL A 281 16.13 -10.05 15.42
CA VAL A 281 16.28 -10.15 13.96
C VAL A 281 15.25 -9.25 13.29
N LEU A 282 13.98 -9.39 13.66
CA LEU A 282 12.89 -8.54 13.15
C LEU A 282 13.17 -7.05 13.42
N ARG A 283 13.66 -6.73 14.62
CA ARG A 283 14.01 -5.36 15.01
C ARG A 283 15.16 -4.79 14.16
N ALA A 284 16.20 -5.58 13.92
CA ALA A 284 17.34 -5.17 13.10
C ALA A 284 16.91 -4.90 11.64
N ASP A 285 16.08 -5.75 11.05
CA ASP A 285 15.59 -5.58 9.68
C ASP A 285 14.62 -4.41 9.55
N ALA A 286 13.77 -4.18 10.54
CA ALA A 286 12.92 -3.00 10.61
C ALA A 286 13.76 -1.71 10.72
N ALA A 287 14.78 -1.68 11.58
CA ALA A 287 15.71 -0.54 11.72
C ALA A 287 16.47 -0.26 10.42
N LYS A 288 16.95 -1.30 9.73
CA LYS A 288 17.59 -1.17 8.42
C LYS A 288 16.65 -0.60 7.35
N THR A 289 15.38 -1.02 7.37
CA THR A 289 14.35 -0.49 6.47
C THR A 289 14.07 0.98 6.77
N ALA A 290 13.97 1.37 8.04
CA ALA A 290 13.82 2.75 8.47
C ALA A 290 15.00 3.63 8.04
N ALA A 291 16.24 3.19 8.27
CA ALA A 291 17.45 3.91 7.85
C ALA A 291 17.53 4.10 6.33
N ARG A 292 17.13 3.08 5.55
CA ARG A 292 17.02 3.22 4.08
C ARG A 292 15.91 4.18 3.65
N ALA A 293 14.84 4.29 4.42
CA ALA A 293 13.78 5.23 4.11
C ALA A 293 14.24 6.67 4.31
N THR A 294 14.88 6.98 5.44
CA THR A 294 15.38 8.33 5.75
C THR A 294 16.45 8.83 4.78
N SER A 295 17.22 7.93 4.14
CA SER A 295 18.19 8.32 3.10
C SER A 295 17.55 8.69 1.76
N ARG A 296 16.23 8.48 1.59
CA ARG A 296 15.49 8.80 0.35
C ARG A 296 14.81 10.16 0.49
N ASP A 297 15.59 11.21 0.44
CA ASP A 297 15.15 12.60 0.50
C ASP A 297 15.14 13.31 -0.85
N SER A 298 14.84 14.59 -0.85
CA SER A 298 14.82 15.43 -2.05
C SER A 298 16.20 15.55 -2.69
N ALA A 299 17.30 15.60 -1.91
CA ALA A 299 18.66 15.71 -2.43
C ALA A 299 19.06 14.44 -3.19
N GLN A 300 18.79 13.24 -2.63
CA GLN A 300 19.00 11.98 -3.35
C GLN A 300 18.13 11.90 -4.61
N ALA A 301 16.88 12.38 -4.54
CA ALA A 301 16.01 12.41 -5.70
C ALA A 301 16.59 13.34 -6.78
N ALA A 302 17.09 14.51 -6.41
CA ALA A 302 17.72 15.47 -7.33
C ALA A 302 18.93 14.84 -8.05
N ALA A 303 19.85 14.26 -7.28
CA ALA A 303 21.05 13.63 -7.84
C ALA A 303 20.73 12.46 -8.81
N LYS A 304 19.64 11.73 -8.55
CA LYS A 304 19.26 10.55 -9.35
C LYS A 304 18.37 10.88 -10.55
N LEU A 305 17.52 11.88 -10.43
CA LEU A 305 16.41 12.10 -11.36
C LEU A 305 16.55 13.35 -12.22
N SER A 306 17.56 14.19 -11.96
CA SER A 306 17.69 15.45 -12.66
C SER A 306 19.13 15.88 -12.86
N THR A 307 19.34 16.76 -13.84
CA THR A 307 20.61 17.46 -14.12
C THR A 307 20.32 18.94 -14.33
N VAL A 308 21.32 19.81 -14.14
CA VAL A 308 21.21 21.23 -14.48
C VAL A 308 21.78 21.45 -15.88
N VAL A 309 21.00 22.06 -16.77
CA VAL A 309 21.38 22.41 -18.13
C VAL A 309 21.03 23.89 -18.34
N ASP A 310 22.02 24.71 -18.67
CA ASP A 310 21.87 26.17 -18.86
C ASP A 310 21.14 26.87 -17.70
N GLY A 311 21.47 26.50 -16.46
CA GLY A 311 20.89 27.08 -15.23
C GLY A 311 19.43 26.66 -14.97
N VAL A 312 18.90 25.68 -15.69
CA VAL A 312 17.56 25.11 -15.48
C VAL A 312 17.68 23.64 -15.14
N ARG A 313 17.03 23.24 -14.04
CA ARG A 313 17.01 21.83 -13.63
C ARG A 313 16.05 21.04 -14.52
N GLN A 314 16.53 19.96 -15.08
CA GLN A 314 15.81 19.12 -16.03
C GLN A 314 15.76 17.69 -15.52
N VAL A 315 14.61 17.02 -15.73
CA VAL A 315 14.46 15.59 -15.40
C VAL A 315 15.25 14.75 -16.40
N THR A 316 16.07 13.82 -15.90
CA THR A 316 16.85 12.90 -16.71
C THR A 316 15.94 11.80 -17.26
N SER A 317 15.89 11.66 -18.58
CA SER A 317 15.19 10.57 -19.25
C SER A 317 15.87 9.22 -18.99
N ALA A 318 15.06 8.21 -18.71
CA ALA A 318 15.45 6.80 -18.58
C ALA A 318 14.31 5.90 -19.10
N PRO A 319 14.08 5.86 -20.44
CA PRO A 319 13.01 5.07 -21.01
C PRO A 319 13.16 3.57 -20.72
N PRO A 320 12.08 2.81 -20.59
CA PRO A 320 10.68 3.24 -20.66
C PRO A 320 10.13 3.80 -19.34
N LEU A 321 10.92 3.88 -18.26
CA LEU A 321 10.45 4.18 -16.91
C LEU A 321 10.28 5.68 -16.62
N ILE A 322 11.13 6.52 -17.22
CA ILE A 322 11.05 7.98 -17.11
C ILE A 322 11.29 8.55 -18.52
N ILE A 323 10.32 9.31 -19.00
CA ILE A 323 10.40 9.94 -20.33
C ILE A 323 10.19 11.44 -20.13
N SER A 324 11.23 12.24 -20.35
CA SER A 324 11.09 13.69 -20.37
C SER A 324 10.07 14.10 -21.42
N LEU A 325 9.20 15.06 -21.09
CA LEU A 325 8.23 15.53 -22.08
C LEU A 325 8.88 16.21 -23.28
N ARG A 326 10.15 16.57 -23.18
CA ARG A 326 10.97 17.06 -24.30
C ARG A 326 11.33 15.94 -25.29
N ASP A 327 11.40 14.69 -24.79
CA ASP A 327 11.82 13.50 -25.55
C ASP A 327 10.62 12.66 -26.02
N VAL A 328 9.39 13.08 -25.69
CA VAL A 328 8.18 12.34 -26.11
C VAL A 328 8.00 12.50 -27.60
N PRO A 329 7.96 11.39 -28.39
CA PRO A 329 7.66 11.46 -29.81
C PRO A 329 6.30 12.13 -30.05
N LEU A 330 6.25 13.07 -30.96
CA LEU A 330 5.00 13.73 -31.37
C LEU A 330 3.97 12.66 -31.78
N GLY A 331 2.88 12.56 -31.06
CA GLY A 331 1.81 11.58 -31.30
C GLY A 331 1.58 10.56 -30.18
N LEU A 332 2.50 10.38 -29.22
CA LEU A 332 2.29 9.49 -28.07
C LEU A 332 1.47 10.13 -26.93
N LEU A 333 1.58 11.45 -26.77
CA LEU A 333 0.75 12.22 -25.85
C LEU A 333 0.07 13.36 -26.62
N PRO A 334 -1.20 13.65 -26.35
CA PRO A 334 -1.84 14.83 -26.92
C PRO A 334 -1.01 16.08 -26.59
N GLN A 335 -0.69 16.89 -27.61
CA GLN A 335 0.09 18.13 -27.43
C GLN A 335 -0.48 19.04 -26.34
N ASP A 336 -1.79 18.97 -26.12
CA ASP A 336 -2.51 19.72 -25.10
C ASP A 336 -2.11 19.30 -23.68
N ILE A 337 -1.78 18.02 -23.44
CA ILE A 337 -1.33 17.54 -22.11
C ILE A 337 0.01 18.20 -21.76
N VAL A 338 0.96 18.23 -22.68
CA VAL A 338 2.30 18.81 -22.46
C VAL A 338 2.22 20.29 -22.15
N ARG A 339 1.43 21.04 -22.91
CA ARG A 339 1.28 22.50 -22.75
C ARG A 339 0.61 22.85 -21.43
N SER A 340 -0.34 22.09 -21.02
CA SER A 340 -1.21 22.44 -19.92
C SER A 340 -0.82 21.81 -18.59
N LEU A 341 0.11 20.84 -18.53
CA LEU A 341 0.66 20.42 -17.25
C LEU A 341 1.33 21.59 -16.53
N LYS A 342 2.02 22.48 -17.26
CA LYS A 342 2.52 23.74 -16.67
C LYS A 342 1.37 24.65 -16.25
N MET A 343 0.32 24.79 -17.05
CA MET A 343 -0.87 25.59 -16.70
C MET A 343 -1.66 25.00 -15.53
N ASN A 344 -1.62 23.68 -15.35
CA ASN A 344 -2.29 23.00 -14.25
C ASN A 344 -1.64 23.24 -12.89
N PHE A 345 -0.36 23.61 -12.86
CA PHE A 345 0.31 23.98 -11.64
C PHE A 345 -0.41 25.15 -10.91
N GLU A 346 -0.89 26.15 -11.66
CA GLU A 346 -1.70 27.22 -11.07
C GLU A 346 -3.03 26.72 -10.49
N THR A 347 -3.68 25.76 -11.15
CA THR A 347 -4.92 25.18 -10.67
C THR A 347 -4.66 24.32 -9.41
N TYR A 348 -3.58 23.54 -9.43
CA TYR A 348 -3.11 22.80 -8.26
C TYR A 348 -2.84 23.75 -7.08
N ARG A 349 -2.08 24.82 -7.31
CA ARG A 349 -1.76 25.83 -6.30
C ARG A 349 -3.04 26.40 -5.65
N ARG A 350 -4.11 26.62 -6.42
CA ARG A 350 -5.41 27.09 -5.88
C ARG A 350 -6.05 26.11 -4.91
N SER A 351 -5.81 24.81 -5.06
CA SER A 351 -6.35 23.75 -4.19
C SER A 351 -5.60 23.60 -2.86
N LEU A 352 -4.42 24.20 -2.73
CA LEU A 352 -3.59 24.15 -1.53
C LEU A 352 -4.13 25.04 -0.40
N ARG A 353 -3.74 24.71 0.83
CA ARG A 353 -3.93 25.61 1.98
C ARG A 353 -3.08 26.85 1.80
N GLN A 354 -3.52 27.96 2.41
CA GLN A 354 -2.85 29.26 2.23
C GLN A 354 -1.38 29.28 2.66
N ASP A 355 -1.06 28.63 3.78
CA ASP A 355 0.32 28.50 4.27
C ASP A 355 1.22 27.75 3.28
N VAL A 356 0.70 26.67 2.67
CA VAL A 356 1.42 25.87 1.67
C VAL A 356 1.58 26.63 0.35
N LYS A 357 0.63 27.50 -0.02
CA LYS A 357 0.78 28.39 -1.18
C LYS A 357 2.00 29.29 -1.03
N VAL A 358 2.15 29.91 0.14
CA VAL A 358 3.31 30.77 0.44
C VAL A 358 4.62 29.99 0.31
N LEU A 359 4.64 28.72 0.70
CA LEU A 359 5.80 27.85 0.53
C LEU A 359 6.06 27.53 -0.95
N VAL A 360 5.03 27.09 -1.67
CA VAL A 360 5.14 26.72 -3.09
C VAL A 360 5.53 27.92 -3.97
N ASP A 361 5.09 29.13 -3.62
CA ASP A 361 5.43 30.36 -4.34
C ASP A 361 6.93 30.74 -4.26
N ARG A 362 7.71 30.08 -3.40
CA ARG A 362 9.16 30.22 -3.34
C ARG A 362 9.89 29.34 -4.34
N TYR A 363 9.18 28.44 -5.00
CA TYR A 363 9.75 27.50 -5.97
C TYR A 363 9.37 27.89 -7.39
N ARG A 364 10.34 27.81 -8.29
CA ARG A 364 10.15 27.91 -9.72
C ARG A 364 9.93 26.54 -10.30
N PHE A 365 8.88 26.34 -11.09
CA PHE A 365 8.62 25.11 -11.82
C PHE A 365 9.55 25.03 -13.04
N ASP A 366 10.48 24.07 -13.04
CA ASP A 366 11.53 23.96 -14.05
C ASP A 366 11.18 22.96 -15.16
N ASP A 367 10.80 21.73 -14.80
CA ASP A 367 10.60 20.67 -15.78
C ASP A 367 9.61 19.61 -15.30
N ILE A 368 9.16 18.74 -16.23
CA ILE A 368 8.23 17.64 -15.96
C ILE A 368 8.52 16.46 -16.88
N ALA A 369 8.36 15.24 -16.35
CA ALA A 369 8.52 14.00 -17.10
C ALA A 369 7.40 13.00 -16.79
N LEU A 370 7.05 12.18 -17.77
CA LEU A 370 6.20 11.00 -17.56
C LEU A 370 7.00 9.96 -16.75
N LYS A 371 6.36 9.33 -15.77
CA LYS A 371 6.98 8.31 -14.95
C LYS A 371 6.09 7.08 -14.82
N VAL A 372 6.61 5.92 -15.20
CA VAL A 372 5.92 4.63 -15.06
C VAL A 372 6.11 4.10 -13.64
N VAL A 373 5.03 4.04 -12.85
CA VAL A 373 5.06 3.64 -11.44
C VAL A 373 4.11 2.50 -11.13
N GLY A 374 4.49 1.66 -10.15
CA GLY A 374 3.62 0.61 -9.60
C GLY A 374 3.27 -0.51 -10.57
N VAL A 375 2.11 -1.15 -10.34
CA VAL A 375 1.46 -2.15 -11.20
C VAL A 375 0.06 -1.65 -11.56
N GLY A 376 -0.79 -1.37 -10.58
CA GLY A 376 -2.15 -0.87 -10.78
C GLY A 376 -2.21 0.46 -11.55
N SER A 377 -1.26 1.37 -11.29
CA SER A 377 -1.22 2.71 -11.93
C SER A 377 -0.50 2.74 -13.30
N VAL A 378 0.07 1.61 -13.80
CA VAL A 378 0.75 1.60 -15.12
C VAL A 378 -0.25 1.92 -16.22
N GLY A 379 0.10 2.85 -17.11
CA GLY A 379 -0.76 3.30 -18.19
C GLY A 379 -1.69 4.47 -17.81
N MET A 380 -1.75 4.86 -16.55
CA MET A 380 -2.36 6.13 -16.14
C MET A 380 -1.34 7.26 -16.27
N GLY A 381 -1.82 8.47 -16.49
CA GLY A 381 -0.98 9.67 -16.52
C GLY A 381 -0.30 9.90 -15.16
N CYS A 382 0.96 9.48 -15.04
CA CYS A 382 1.77 9.74 -13.86
C CYS A 382 3.02 10.53 -14.25
N PHE A 383 3.20 11.69 -13.64
CA PHE A 383 4.29 12.60 -13.97
C PHE A 383 5.10 12.96 -12.72
N ILE A 384 6.32 13.39 -12.93
CA ILE A 384 7.15 14.03 -11.92
C ILE A 384 7.50 15.44 -12.39
N GLY A 385 7.16 16.44 -11.58
CA GLY A 385 7.59 17.82 -11.76
C GLY A 385 8.77 18.12 -10.85
N VAL A 386 9.75 18.83 -11.36
CA VAL A 386 10.87 19.35 -10.59
C VAL A 386 10.75 20.86 -10.45
N LEU A 387 10.97 21.34 -9.23
CA LEU A 387 10.93 22.75 -8.87
C LEU A 387 12.22 23.10 -8.15
N THR A 388 12.77 24.28 -8.42
CA THR A 388 13.95 24.83 -7.75
C THR A 388 13.55 26.04 -6.90
N GLY A 389 14.00 26.07 -5.65
CA GLY A 389 13.73 27.12 -4.68
C GLY A 389 14.79 28.19 -4.65
N HIS A 390 15.42 28.36 -3.48
CA HIS A 390 16.38 29.44 -3.21
C HIS A 390 17.66 29.35 -4.07
N ASP A 391 18.18 28.14 -4.26
CA ASP A 391 19.38 27.85 -5.04
C ASP A 391 19.25 26.49 -5.77
N GLU A 392 20.32 26.06 -6.47
CA GLU A 392 20.31 24.84 -7.26
C GLU A 392 20.14 23.55 -6.42
N ASP A 393 20.47 23.60 -5.13
CA ASP A 393 20.35 22.46 -4.21
C ASP A 393 19.00 22.42 -3.50
N ASP A 394 18.25 23.51 -3.48
CA ASP A 394 16.90 23.59 -2.93
C ASP A 394 15.87 23.05 -3.94
N VAL A 395 15.70 21.72 -3.96
CA VAL A 395 14.90 21.04 -4.97
C VAL A 395 13.67 20.38 -4.35
N LEU A 396 12.51 20.63 -4.95
CA LEU A 396 11.25 19.95 -4.65
C LEU A 396 10.79 19.14 -5.85
N PHE A 397 10.54 17.85 -5.63
CA PHE A 397 9.87 17.00 -6.61
C PHE A 397 8.42 16.80 -6.22
N LEU A 398 7.52 17.04 -7.16
CA LEU A 398 6.11 16.73 -7.04
C LEU A 398 5.73 15.58 -7.99
N GLN A 399 5.01 14.60 -7.46
CA GLN A 399 4.36 13.58 -8.27
C GLN A 399 2.95 14.04 -8.61
N VAL A 400 2.61 13.96 -9.88
CA VAL A 400 1.28 14.28 -10.42
C VAL A 400 0.70 12.98 -10.96
N LYS A 401 -0.42 12.55 -10.41
CA LYS A 401 -1.10 11.31 -10.84
C LYS A 401 -2.49 11.63 -11.35
N GLU A 402 -2.83 11.04 -12.47
CA GLU A 402 -4.20 11.03 -12.94
C GLU A 402 -5.10 10.31 -11.94
N ALA A 403 -6.23 10.89 -11.65
CA ALA A 403 -7.24 10.34 -10.77
C ALA A 403 -8.49 10.00 -11.58
N VAL A 404 -8.78 8.73 -11.70
CA VAL A 404 -9.98 8.22 -12.35
C VAL A 404 -11.04 7.84 -11.32
N ARG A 405 -12.23 7.48 -11.74
CA ARG A 405 -13.25 6.92 -10.84
C ARG A 405 -12.73 5.67 -10.17
N SER A 406 -13.02 5.52 -8.87
CA SER A 406 -12.65 4.31 -8.14
C SER A 406 -13.31 3.07 -8.75
N VAL A 407 -12.55 1.98 -8.81
CA VAL A 407 -13.07 0.66 -9.22
C VAL A 407 -14.19 0.14 -8.30
N LEU A 408 -14.34 0.75 -7.12
CA LEU A 408 -15.41 0.43 -6.16
C LEU A 408 -16.74 1.09 -6.50
N GLU A 409 -16.75 2.20 -7.27
CA GLU A 409 -17.98 2.98 -7.56
C GLU A 409 -19.10 2.19 -8.28
N PRO A 410 -18.82 1.20 -9.15
CA PRO A 410 -19.89 0.37 -9.75
C PRO A 410 -20.68 -0.42 -8.71
N TYR A 411 -20.12 -0.69 -7.54
CA TYR A 411 -20.67 -1.58 -6.52
C TYR A 411 -21.06 -0.87 -5.22
N LEU A 412 -20.56 0.35 -5.00
CA LEU A 412 -20.81 1.17 -3.82
C LEU A 412 -21.48 2.50 -4.19
N ARG A 413 -21.80 3.31 -3.18
CA ARG A 413 -22.29 4.66 -3.43
C ARG A 413 -21.23 5.48 -4.16
N ARG A 414 -21.63 6.23 -5.20
CA ARG A 414 -20.74 7.15 -5.92
C ARG A 414 -20.12 8.18 -4.97
N SER A 415 -18.90 8.59 -5.30
CA SER A 415 -18.22 9.67 -4.61
C SER A 415 -19.06 10.94 -4.54
N ARG A 416 -19.04 11.63 -3.41
CA ARG A 416 -19.63 12.97 -3.26
C ARG A 416 -18.80 14.06 -3.95
N TYR A 417 -17.53 13.78 -4.22
CA TYR A 417 -16.64 14.71 -4.88
C TYR A 417 -16.82 14.61 -6.39
N LYS A 418 -17.01 15.75 -7.05
CA LYS A 418 -17.08 15.81 -8.53
C LYS A 418 -15.71 15.61 -9.16
N HIS A 419 -14.66 16.08 -8.48
CA HIS A 419 -13.27 15.99 -8.89
C HIS A 419 -12.60 14.75 -8.27
N GLN A 420 -12.07 13.86 -9.10
CA GLN A 420 -11.48 12.60 -8.62
C GLN A 420 -10.19 12.83 -7.82
N GLY A 421 -9.36 13.80 -8.20
CA GLY A 421 -8.19 14.18 -7.40
C GLY A 421 -8.55 14.70 -6.02
N GLU A 422 -9.67 15.45 -5.87
CA GLU A 422 -10.20 15.86 -4.58
C GLU A 422 -10.66 14.65 -3.74
N ARG A 423 -11.28 13.65 -4.37
CA ARG A 423 -11.66 12.38 -3.72
C ARG A 423 -10.43 11.72 -3.10
N VAL A 424 -9.35 11.55 -3.89
CA VAL A 424 -8.11 10.91 -3.44
C VAL A 424 -7.48 11.70 -2.29
N VAL A 425 -7.29 13.00 -2.44
CA VAL A 425 -6.68 13.87 -1.42
C VAL A 425 -7.51 13.89 -0.13
N SER A 426 -8.83 13.96 -0.25
CA SER A 426 -9.73 13.97 0.91
C SER A 426 -9.71 12.63 1.65
N GLY A 427 -9.75 11.51 0.93
CA GLY A 427 -9.66 10.17 1.52
C GLY A 427 -8.34 9.96 2.25
N GLN A 428 -7.23 10.37 1.65
CA GLN A 428 -5.92 10.32 2.29
C GLN A 428 -5.87 11.16 3.58
N ARG A 429 -6.35 12.39 3.57
CA ARG A 429 -6.39 13.28 4.76
C ARG A 429 -7.31 12.77 5.86
N ILE A 430 -8.40 12.10 5.51
CA ILE A 430 -9.31 11.48 6.47
C ILE A 430 -8.61 10.30 7.16
N THR A 431 -7.93 9.44 6.40
CA THR A 431 -7.38 8.16 6.88
C THR A 431 -6.02 8.32 7.57
N GLN A 432 -5.10 9.11 6.99
CA GLN A 432 -3.78 9.35 7.55
C GLN A 432 -3.81 10.36 8.70
N SER A 433 -3.03 10.11 9.74
CA SER A 433 -2.87 11.10 10.83
C SER A 433 -1.90 12.22 10.46
N ALA A 434 -0.85 11.90 9.70
CA ALA A 434 0.13 12.85 9.18
C ALA A 434 0.10 12.75 7.65
N SER A 435 -0.49 13.74 6.99
CA SER A 435 -0.58 13.78 5.53
C SER A 435 0.45 14.75 4.95
N ASP A 436 0.95 14.43 3.76
CA ASP A 436 1.78 15.31 2.97
C ASP A 436 1.12 16.70 2.81
N ILE A 437 1.87 17.76 3.11
CA ILE A 437 1.38 19.14 3.01
C ILE A 437 1.11 19.58 1.57
N PHE A 438 1.84 19.01 0.60
CA PHE A 438 1.71 19.32 -0.83
C PHE A 438 0.53 18.59 -1.51
N LEU A 439 -0.29 17.85 -0.76
CA LEU A 439 -1.51 17.26 -1.31
C LEU A 439 -2.45 18.34 -1.85
N GLY A 440 -2.79 18.21 -3.13
CA GLY A 440 -3.71 19.09 -3.83
C GLY A 440 -4.19 18.45 -5.12
N TRP A 441 -5.01 19.13 -5.90
CA TRP A 441 -5.59 18.61 -7.14
C TRP A 441 -5.71 19.68 -8.20
N SER A 442 -5.81 19.22 -9.45
CA SER A 442 -6.01 20.07 -10.63
C SER A 442 -6.80 19.36 -11.71
N HIS A 443 -7.49 20.11 -12.55
CA HIS A 443 -8.03 19.59 -13.81
C HIS A 443 -6.94 19.57 -14.88
N GLY A 444 -6.89 18.50 -15.64
CA GLY A 444 -6.08 18.44 -16.84
C GLY A 444 -6.74 19.13 -18.04
N PRO A 445 -5.97 19.37 -19.14
CA PRO A 445 -6.47 20.11 -20.31
C PRO A 445 -7.54 19.38 -21.10
N ALA A 446 -7.44 18.06 -21.13
CA ALA A 446 -8.41 17.21 -21.79
C ALA A 446 -9.61 16.85 -20.90
N GLY A 447 -9.77 17.54 -19.73
CA GLY A 447 -10.83 17.29 -18.77
C GLY A 447 -10.54 16.18 -17.77
N GLY A 448 -9.35 15.58 -17.76
CA GLY A 448 -8.93 14.61 -16.76
C GLY A 448 -8.67 15.28 -15.41
N ASP A 449 -8.87 14.53 -14.33
CA ASP A 449 -8.59 14.95 -12.96
C ASP A 449 -7.23 14.46 -12.52
N PHE A 450 -6.48 15.29 -11.81
CA PHE A 450 -5.16 14.95 -11.28
C PHE A 450 -5.07 15.29 -9.79
N TYR A 451 -4.23 14.54 -9.06
CA TYR A 451 -3.79 14.92 -7.73
C TYR A 451 -2.27 15.01 -7.65
N TRP A 452 -1.79 15.82 -6.73
CA TRP A 452 -0.40 16.18 -6.54
C TRP A 452 0.04 15.81 -5.15
N ARG A 453 1.29 15.32 -5.02
CA ARG A 453 1.93 15.02 -3.74
C ARG A 453 3.45 15.15 -3.85
N GLN A 454 4.13 15.26 -2.73
CA GLN A 454 5.59 15.23 -2.72
C GLN A 454 6.10 13.85 -3.15
N LEU A 455 7.12 13.85 -4.01
CA LEU A 455 7.81 12.63 -4.42
C LEU A 455 8.98 12.36 -3.48
N ARG A 456 9.08 11.13 -2.97
CA ARG A 456 10.20 10.65 -2.16
C ARG A 456 10.56 11.57 -0.99
N ASP A 457 9.73 11.56 0.03
CA ASP A 457 10.06 12.13 1.33
C ASP A 457 10.13 11.01 2.37
N TRP A 458 11.34 10.49 2.59
CA TRP A 458 11.64 9.37 3.49
C TRP A 458 10.82 8.10 3.20
N LYS A 459 10.47 7.87 1.95
CA LYS A 459 9.56 6.80 1.58
C LYS A 459 10.27 5.44 1.54
N GLY A 460 9.79 4.51 2.36
CA GLY A 460 10.23 3.12 2.40
C GLY A 460 9.10 2.13 2.20
N SER A 461 9.39 1.05 1.51
CA SER A 461 8.53 -0.11 1.37
C SER A 461 9.34 -1.38 1.66
N VAL A 462 8.65 -2.41 2.10
CA VAL A 462 9.24 -3.73 2.35
C VAL A 462 9.22 -4.57 1.07
N ASP A 463 10.08 -5.57 1.02
CA ASP A 463 10.04 -6.63 0.02
C ASP A 463 9.38 -7.86 0.65
N THR A 464 8.16 -8.15 0.22
CA THR A 464 7.39 -9.28 0.75
C THR A 464 7.88 -10.63 0.28
N THR A 465 8.69 -10.68 -0.79
CA THR A 465 9.19 -11.95 -1.37
C THR A 465 10.28 -12.59 -0.52
N THR A 466 10.95 -11.81 0.32
CA THR A 466 12.03 -12.25 1.21
C THR A 466 11.57 -12.50 2.65
N MET A 467 10.29 -12.27 2.94
CA MET A 467 9.74 -12.41 4.28
C MET A 467 9.51 -13.87 4.66
N ASP A 468 10.02 -14.26 5.82
CA ASP A 468 9.61 -15.50 6.47
C ASP A 468 8.26 -15.35 7.20
N VAL A 469 7.83 -16.39 7.91
CA VAL A 469 6.55 -16.39 8.63
C VAL A 469 6.50 -15.32 9.71
N ALA A 470 7.60 -15.12 10.45
CA ALA A 470 7.65 -14.15 11.55
C ALA A 470 7.57 -12.72 11.01
N HIS A 471 8.26 -12.42 9.90
CA HIS A 471 8.19 -11.13 9.22
C HIS A 471 6.80 -10.85 8.67
N LEU A 472 6.14 -11.82 8.01
CA LEU A 472 4.78 -11.63 7.48
C LEU A 472 3.75 -11.44 8.59
N LEU A 473 3.88 -12.14 9.73
CA LEU A 473 3.04 -11.94 10.91
C LEU A 473 3.18 -10.53 11.47
N ALA A 474 4.41 -10.09 11.73
CA ALA A 474 4.68 -8.76 12.28
C ALA A 474 4.23 -7.64 11.33
N TYR A 475 4.53 -7.78 10.04
CA TYR A 475 4.13 -6.80 9.03
C TYR A 475 2.62 -6.75 8.83
N GLY A 476 1.95 -7.90 8.80
CA GLY A 476 0.50 -8.01 8.74
C GLY A 476 -0.20 -7.35 9.93
N GLU A 477 0.38 -7.46 11.13
CA GLU A 477 -0.11 -6.79 12.33
C GLU A 477 0.00 -5.26 12.23
N LEU A 478 1.12 -4.72 11.72
CA LEU A 478 1.30 -3.29 11.46
C LEU A 478 0.27 -2.76 10.43
N CYS A 479 0.07 -3.49 9.33
CA CYS A 479 -0.92 -3.14 8.32
C CYS A 479 -2.35 -3.15 8.91
N ALA A 480 -2.67 -4.16 9.70
CA ALA A 480 -3.98 -4.28 10.36
C ALA A 480 -4.24 -3.18 11.39
N TRP A 481 -3.21 -2.78 12.17
CA TRP A 481 -3.27 -1.64 13.08
C TRP A 481 -3.59 -0.35 12.32
N THR A 482 -2.84 -0.11 11.26
CA THR A 482 -2.98 1.09 10.42
C THR A 482 -4.36 1.18 9.81
N LEU A 483 -4.86 0.06 9.30
CA LEU A 483 -6.20 -0.02 8.73
C LEU A 483 -7.29 0.23 9.77
N ALA A 484 -7.17 -0.40 10.96
CA ALA A 484 -8.09 -0.20 12.07
C ALA A 484 -8.11 1.27 12.54
N LYS A 485 -6.94 1.94 12.58
CA LYS A 485 -6.82 3.38 12.88
C LYS A 485 -7.56 4.23 11.83
N GLY A 486 -7.32 3.99 10.54
CA GLY A 486 -7.98 4.72 9.45
C GLY A 486 -9.50 4.56 9.50
N HIS A 487 -9.98 3.35 9.73
CA HIS A 487 -11.40 3.05 9.88
C HIS A 487 -12.00 3.66 11.16
N ALA A 488 -11.27 3.67 12.28
CA ALA A 488 -11.73 4.31 13.52
C ALA A 488 -11.82 5.84 13.39
N ARG A 489 -10.99 6.47 12.55
CA ARG A 489 -11.05 7.92 12.25
C ARG A 489 -12.25 8.31 11.41
N SER A 490 -12.71 7.43 10.54
CA SER A 490 -13.69 7.73 9.48
C SER A 490 -15.07 7.13 9.72
N GLY A 491 -15.16 6.03 10.48
CA GLY A 491 -16.39 5.31 10.78
C GLY A 491 -16.76 5.32 12.26
N ASP A 492 -17.52 4.31 12.67
CA ASP A 492 -17.91 4.10 14.06
C ASP A 492 -17.17 2.94 14.71
N PRO A 493 -16.06 3.19 15.43
CA PRO A 493 -15.27 2.11 16.03
C PRO A 493 -16.03 1.32 17.10
N VAL A 494 -17.06 1.91 17.75
CA VAL A 494 -17.90 1.22 18.73
C VAL A 494 -18.82 0.22 18.06
N ALA A 495 -19.48 0.63 16.98
CA ALA A 495 -20.34 -0.25 16.20
C ALA A 495 -19.55 -1.39 15.55
N ILE A 496 -18.43 -1.07 14.89
CA ILE A 496 -17.54 -2.07 14.26
C ILE A 496 -17.00 -3.05 15.31
N SER A 497 -16.46 -2.57 16.44
CA SER A 497 -15.95 -3.44 17.51
C SER A 497 -17.05 -4.35 18.09
N SER A 498 -18.28 -3.83 18.22
CA SER A 498 -19.43 -4.61 18.71
C SER A 498 -19.90 -5.64 17.68
N TYR A 499 -19.82 -5.34 16.39
CA TYR A 499 -20.05 -6.29 15.31
C TYR A 499 -19.00 -7.41 15.33
N LEU A 500 -17.71 -7.10 15.41
CA LEU A 500 -16.61 -8.06 15.41
C LEU A 500 -16.65 -8.99 16.63
N GLY A 501 -17.00 -8.44 17.82
CA GLY A 501 -17.07 -9.18 19.06
C GLY A 501 -15.71 -9.49 19.68
N LYS A 502 -15.73 -10.37 20.72
CA LYS A 502 -14.53 -10.71 21.50
C LYS A 502 -13.86 -12.02 21.07
N ARG A 503 -14.64 -12.94 20.48
CA ARG A 503 -14.18 -14.27 20.07
C ARG A 503 -13.54 -14.21 18.68
N ASP A 504 -12.89 -15.28 18.30
CA ASP A 504 -12.12 -15.44 17.05
C ASP A 504 -12.95 -15.78 15.79
N ARG A 505 -14.29 -15.77 15.88
CA ARG A 505 -15.17 -16.12 14.74
C ARG A 505 -14.90 -15.26 13.50
N PHE A 506 -14.64 -13.96 13.70
CA PHE A 506 -14.24 -13.06 12.61
C PHE A 506 -12.88 -13.45 12.04
N ASP A 507 -11.91 -13.79 12.89
CA ASP A 507 -10.55 -14.14 12.48
C ASP A 507 -10.55 -15.41 11.63
N VAL A 508 -11.37 -16.39 12.03
CA VAL A 508 -11.59 -17.66 11.30
C VAL A 508 -12.25 -17.37 9.95
N ALA A 509 -13.34 -16.61 9.94
CA ALA A 509 -14.05 -16.26 8.70
C ALA A 509 -13.13 -15.54 7.70
N MET A 510 -12.34 -14.57 8.18
CA MET A 510 -11.39 -13.86 7.30
C MET A 510 -10.28 -14.77 6.78
N ALA A 511 -9.83 -15.75 7.57
CA ALA A 511 -8.86 -16.73 7.12
C ALA A 511 -9.44 -17.71 6.07
N ASP A 512 -10.71 -18.11 6.21
CA ASP A 512 -11.42 -18.91 5.23
C ASP A 512 -11.55 -18.14 3.90
N PHE A 513 -12.01 -16.89 3.98
CA PHE A 513 -12.06 -16.01 2.82
C PHE A 513 -10.69 -15.83 2.15
N ALA A 514 -9.64 -15.59 2.93
CA ALA A 514 -8.31 -15.35 2.40
C ALA A 514 -7.77 -16.54 1.61
N GLN A 515 -8.00 -17.78 2.09
CA GLN A 515 -7.59 -18.99 1.39
C GLN A 515 -8.39 -19.21 0.10
N ALA A 516 -9.72 -19.08 0.18
CA ALA A 516 -10.57 -19.23 -1.00
C ALA A 516 -10.26 -18.19 -2.07
N TYR A 517 -10.04 -16.93 -1.64
CA TYR A 517 -9.69 -15.88 -2.59
C TYR A 517 -8.26 -15.99 -3.14
N ALA A 518 -7.31 -16.55 -2.39
CA ALA A 518 -5.99 -16.86 -2.92
C ALA A 518 -6.04 -17.97 -3.98
N ASP A 519 -6.92 -18.99 -3.81
CA ASP A 519 -7.18 -20.01 -4.83
C ASP A 519 -7.76 -19.36 -6.11
N GLN A 520 -8.74 -18.46 -5.94
CA GLN A 520 -9.33 -17.74 -7.08
C GLN A 520 -8.31 -16.82 -7.78
N ASN A 521 -7.47 -16.14 -7.02
CA ASN A 521 -6.41 -15.30 -7.58
C ASN A 521 -5.40 -16.09 -8.42
N GLU A 522 -5.10 -17.34 -8.06
CA GLU A 522 -4.26 -18.22 -8.89
C GLU A 522 -4.97 -18.65 -10.16
N ALA A 523 -6.26 -18.96 -10.07
CA ALA A 523 -7.06 -19.28 -11.26
C ALA A 523 -7.13 -18.09 -12.23
N ASP A 524 -7.38 -16.89 -11.72
CA ASP A 524 -7.42 -15.64 -12.51
C ASP A 524 -6.05 -15.30 -13.11
N TYR A 525 -4.98 -15.50 -12.35
CA TYR A 525 -3.60 -15.33 -12.83
C TYR A 525 -3.29 -16.29 -13.97
N SER A 526 -3.68 -17.56 -13.83
CA SER A 526 -3.53 -18.58 -14.88
C SER A 526 -4.34 -18.21 -16.13
N ALA A 527 -5.56 -17.67 -15.98
CA ALA A 527 -6.34 -17.17 -17.11
C ALA A 527 -5.64 -16.01 -17.84
N MET A 528 -4.98 -15.11 -17.10
CA MET A 528 -4.19 -14.04 -17.72
C MET A 528 -2.94 -14.57 -18.44
N GLN A 529 -2.26 -15.60 -17.90
CA GLN A 529 -1.14 -16.26 -18.58
C GLN A 529 -1.59 -16.89 -19.90
N GLN A 530 -2.70 -17.63 -19.90
CA GLN A 530 -3.28 -18.21 -21.10
C GLN A 530 -3.69 -17.14 -22.13
N ALA A 531 -4.27 -16.02 -21.68
CA ALA A 531 -4.60 -14.91 -22.55
C ALA A 531 -3.37 -14.31 -23.25
N ALA A 532 -2.23 -14.25 -22.56
CA ALA A 532 -0.96 -13.81 -23.14
C ALA A 532 -0.40 -14.85 -24.13
N GLU A 533 -0.39 -16.14 -23.77
CA GLU A 533 0.08 -17.23 -24.63
C GLU A 533 -0.74 -17.35 -25.94
N HIS A 534 -2.04 -17.09 -25.88
CA HIS A 534 -2.93 -17.12 -27.06
C HIS A 534 -2.96 -15.78 -27.81
N GLY A 535 -2.15 -14.78 -27.40
CA GLY A 535 -2.09 -13.49 -28.11
C GLY A 535 -3.32 -12.59 -27.92
N ARG A 536 -4.18 -12.88 -26.93
CA ARG A 536 -5.33 -12.01 -26.58
C ARG A 536 -4.88 -10.70 -25.97
N ILE A 537 -3.80 -10.74 -25.18
CA ILE A 537 -3.19 -9.57 -24.59
C ILE A 537 -1.71 -9.48 -24.98
N GLU A 538 -1.23 -8.26 -25.23
CA GLU A 538 0.17 -8.01 -25.52
C GLU A 538 0.98 -7.88 -24.23
N VAL A 539 2.22 -8.40 -24.22
CA VAL A 539 3.14 -8.35 -23.09
C VAL A 539 4.47 -7.75 -23.54
N SER A 540 4.98 -6.76 -22.80
CA SER A 540 6.28 -6.16 -23.09
C SER A 540 7.41 -7.10 -22.65
N GLU A 541 8.40 -7.29 -23.51
CA GLU A 541 9.61 -8.06 -23.20
C GLU A 541 10.59 -7.23 -22.36
N GLY A 542 11.30 -7.86 -21.42
CA GLY A 542 12.48 -7.29 -20.76
C GLY A 542 12.23 -6.24 -19.68
N ILE A 543 11.07 -6.24 -19.04
CA ILE A 543 10.74 -5.31 -17.94
C ILE A 543 10.62 -6.05 -16.61
#